data_cc590e7e5de89a40e8dd8c5081e3d5f5
#
_entry.id   cc590e7e5de89a40e8dd8c5081e3d5f5
#
_cell.length_a   1.000
_cell.length_b   1.000
_cell.length_c   1.000
_cell.angle_alpha   90.00
_cell.angle_beta   90.00
_cell.angle_gamma   90.00
#
_symmetry.space_group_name_H-M   'P 1'
#
loop_
_entity.id
_entity.type
_entity.pdbx_description
1 polymer ?
#
loop_
_entity_poly.entity_id
_entity_poly.type
_entity_poly.pdbx_seq_one_letter_code
_entity_poly.pdbx_strand_id
1 'polypeptide(L)'
;MFNVKPSGYRKVEVPDLRERTFRQAEPNLEALGFKVGNITYVDNLGKDIVLQLKYKGKTINPGEKLPKTSKIDLVLGNGNRP
;
A
#
# COMPACT_ATOMS: atom_id res chain seq x y z
N MET A 1 -1.17 26.31 -26.72
CA MET A 1 -1.84 25.71 -26.08
C MET A 1 -1.34 25.12 -24.97
N PHE A 2 -1.92 24.75 -24.17
CA PHE A 2 -1.44 24.25 -23.10
C PHE A 2 -2.02 23.00 -22.88
N ASN A 3 -1.35 22.19 -22.14
CA ASN A 3 -1.84 20.97 -21.80
C ASN A 3 -2.37 21.01 -20.49
N VAL A 4 -3.58 20.61 -20.34
CA VAL A 4 -4.17 20.50 -19.06
C VAL A 4 -4.04 19.09 -18.61
N LYS A 5 -3.36 18.86 -17.52
CA LYS A 5 -3.24 17.51 -17.03
C LYS A 5 -4.45 17.12 -16.27
N PRO A 6 -4.99 15.94 -16.54
CA PRO A 6 -6.10 15.44 -15.78
C PRO A 6 -5.71 15.30 -14.31
N SER A 7 -6.60 15.68 -13.45
CA SER A 7 -6.33 15.61 -12.04
C SER A 7 -6.06 14.18 -11.56
N GLY A 8 -6.58 13.19 -12.25
CA GLY A 8 -6.36 11.81 -11.86
C GLY A 8 -4.94 11.34 -12.02
N TYR A 9 -4.09 12.13 -12.69
CA TYR A 9 -2.70 11.74 -12.84
C TYR A 9 -1.82 12.25 -11.75
N ARG A 10 -2.36 12.90 -10.76
CA ARG A 10 -1.55 13.35 -9.65
C ARG A 10 -0.96 12.13 -8.95
N LYS A 11 0.33 12.16 -8.70
CA LYS A 11 1.00 11.09 -7.99
C LYS A 11 1.04 11.39 -6.51
N VAL A 12 0.93 10.33 -5.72
CA VAL A 12 0.92 10.45 -4.27
C VAL A 12 2.04 9.59 -3.72
N GLU A 13 2.73 10.11 -2.73
CA GLU A 13 3.83 9.39 -2.12
C GLU A 13 3.30 8.28 -1.23
N VAL A 14 3.91 7.09 -1.34
CA VAL A 14 3.52 5.93 -0.55
C VAL A 14 4.12 6.08 0.84
N PRO A 15 3.29 6.04 1.89
CA PRO A 15 3.81 6.18 3.25
C PRO A 15 4.46 4.88 3.72
N ASP A 16 5.29 4.98 4.76
CA ASP A 16 5.89 3.80 5.35
C ASP A 16 4.89 3.20 6.34
N LEU A 17 4.21 2.16 5.89
CA LEU A 17 3.22 1.48 6.71
C LEU A 17 3.71 0.12 7.19
N ARG A 18 4.99 -0.20 6.95
CA ARG A 18 5.54 -1.45 7.43
C ARG A 18 5.52 -1.45 8.95
N GLU A 19 5.25 -2.61 9.53
CA GLU A 19 5.15 -2.79 10.98
C GLU A 19 3.89 -2.15 11.58
N ARG A 20 3.02 -1.60 10.74
CA ARG A 20 1.72 -1.13 11.19
C ARG A 20 0.70 -2.24 10.99
N THR A 21 -0.38 -2.22 11.77
CA THR A 21 -1.43 -3.21 11.57
C THR A 21 -2.24 -2.86 10.34
N PHE A 22 -2.91 -3.86 9.78
CA PHE A 22 -3.81 -3.64 8.67
C PHE A 22 -4.88 -2.61 9.01
N ARG A 23 -5.37 -2.63 10.25
CA ARG A 23 -6.39 -1.67 10.68
C ARG A 23 -5.90 -0.24 10.63
N GLN A 24 -4.58 -0.03 10.77
CA GLN A 24 -4.00 1.29 10.67
C GLN A 24 -3.62 1.62 9.24
N ALA A 25 -3.18 0.62 8.48
CA ALA A 25 -2.72 0.84 7.12
C ALA A 25 -3.86 1.18 6.17
N GLU A 26 -4.97 0.47 6.29
CA GLU A 26 -6.09 0.66 5.36
C GLU A 26 -6.60 2.11 5.33
N PRO A 27 -6.96 2.70 6.49
CA PRO A 27 -7.46 4.08 6.43
C PRO A 27 -6.38 5.07 5.99
N ASN A 28 -5.11 4.79 6.28
CA ASN A 28 -4.05 5.67 5.81
C ASN A 28 -3.96 5.67 4.29
N LEU A 29 -4.03 4.49 3.69
CA LEU A 29 -3.99 4.40 2.22
C LEU A 29 -5.22 5.06 1.61
N GLU A 30 -6.39 4.81 2.18
CA GLU A 30 -7.61 5.38 1.66
C GLU A 30 -7.63 6.91 1.78
N ALA A 31 -7.08 7.43 2.86
CA ALA A 31 -7.01 8.87 3.04
C ALA A 31 -6.14 9.54 1.98
N LEU A 32 -5.17 8.81 1.45
CA LEU A 32 -4.32 9.33 0.39
C LEU A 32 -4.93 9.13 -1.00
N GLY A 33 -6.06 8.44 -1.07
CA GLY A 33 -6.72 8.18 -2.34
C GLY A 33 -6.39 6.84 -2.95
N PHE A 34 -5.53 6.05 -2.31
CA PHE A 34 -5.22 4.71 -2.81
C PHE A 34 -6.34 3.75 -2.44
N LYS A 35 -6.37 2.61 -3.10
CA LYS A 35 -7.30 1.54 -2.79
C LYS A 35 -6.52 0.34 -2.31
N VAL A 36 -7.09 -0.39 -1.37
CA VAL A 36 -6.47 -1.63 -0.91
C VAL A 36 -6.84 -2.71 -1.91
N GLY A 37 -5.82 -3.37 -2.44
CA GLY A 37 -6.02 -4.45 -3.40
C GLY A 37 -6.04 -5.81 -2.73
N ASN A 38 -5.25 -6.75 -3.26
CA ASN A 38 -5.21 -8.10 -2.72
C ASN A 38 -4.41 -8.13 -1.43
N ILE A 39 -4.82 -9.01 -0.53
CA ILE A 39 -4.13 -9.19 0.72
C ILE A 39 -3.59 -10.60 0.74
N THR A 40 -2.30 -10.74 1.00
CA THR A 40 -1.63 -12.03 1.09
C THR A 40 -1.08 -12.21 2.49
N TYR A 41 -1.23 -13.38 3.05
CA TYR A 41 -0.68 -13.68 4.36
C TYR A 41 0.53 -14.60 4.20
N VAL A 42 1.56 -14.33 4.99
CA VAL A 42 2.74 -15.18 5.02
C VAL A 42 3.06 -15.51 6.48
N ASP A 43 3.84 -16.56 6.69
CA ASP A 43 4.20 -16.96 8.04
C ASP A 43 5.09 -15.91 8.68
N ASN A 44 4.60 -15.33 9.75
CA ASN A 44 5.32 -14.32 10.48
C ASN A 44 4.59 -14.11 11.79
N LEU A 45 5.32 -13.92 12.87
CA LEU A 45 4.72 -13.76 14.19
C LEU A 45 3.85 -12.52 14.32
N GLY A 46 4.08 -11.52 13.50
CA GLY A 46 3.28 -10.31 13.56
C GLY A 46 1.95 -10.49 12.86
N LYS A 47 0.94 -10.92 13.60
CA LYS A 47 -0.38 -11.13 13.02
C LYS A 47 -0.96 -9.81 12.53
N ASP A 48 -1.42 -9.81 11.28
CA ASP A 48 -2.03 -8.65 10.62
C ASP A 48 -1.10 -7.43 10.55
N ILE A 49 0.20 -7.66 10.70
CA ILE A 49 1.18 -6.58 10.57
C ILE A 49 1.59 -6.49 9.10
N VAL A 50 1.64 -5.28 8.59
CA VAL A 50 2.04 -5.06 7.20
C VAL A 50 3.54 -5.31 7.06
N LEU A 51 3.89 -6.26 6.20
CA LEU A 51 5.28 -6.61 5.96
C LEU A 51 5.79 -5.98 4.68
N GLN A 52 4.94 -5.91 3.66
CA GLN A 52 5.31 -5.32 2.39
C GLN A 52 4.11 -4.69 1.73
N LEU A 53 4.37 -3.71 0.90
CA LEU A 53 3.37 -3.11 0.03
C LEU A 53 3.76 -3.45 -1.39
N LYS A 54 2.78 -3.79 -2.22
CA LYS A 54 3.05 -4.14 -3.61
C LYS A 54 2.12 -3.39 -4.54
N TYR A 55 2.60 -3.13 -5.74
CA TYR A 55 1.80 -2.50 -6.77
C TYR A 55 2.07 -3.24 -8.07
N LYS A 56 1.01 -3.79 -8.67
CA LYS A 56 1.09 -4.58 -9.89
C LYS A 56 2.15 -5.69 -9.79
N GLY A 57 2.18 -6.35 -8.64
CA GLY A 57 3.07 -7.49 -8.42
C GLY A 57 4.49 -7.13 -8.03
N LYS A 58 4.82 -5.84 -7.95
CA LYS A 58 6.16 -5.42 -7.56
C LYS A 58 6.14 -4.83 -6.18
N THR A 59 7.15 -5.15 -5.38
CA THR A 59 7.30 -4.56 -4.07
C THR A 59 7.62 -3.08 -4.23
N ILE A 60 6.92 -2.23 -3.48
CA ILE A 60 7.18 -0.80 -3.52
C ILE A 60 7.77 -0.37 -2.20
N ASN A 61 8.66 0.59 -2.27
CA ASN A 61 9.32 1.13 -1.08
C ASN A 61 8.62 2.40 -0.62
N PRO A 62 8.67 2.70 0.68
CA PRO A 62 8.14 3.97 1.16
C PRO A 62 8.82 5.12 0.43
N GLY A 63 8.05 6.13 0.11
CA GLY A 63 8.56 7.29 -0.61
C GLY A 63 8.39 7.21 -2.10
N GLU A 64 8.09 6.04 -2.65
CA GLU A 64 7.78 5.95 -4.07
C GLU A 64 6.46 6.66 -4.36
N LYS A 65 6.34 7.20 -5.54
CA LYS A 65 5.12 7.92 -5.92
C LYS A 65 4.34 7.11 -6.93
N LEU A 66 3.05 6.97 -6.66
CA LEU A 66 2.15 6.22 -7.53
C LEU A 66 0.96 7.08 -7.86
N PRO A 67 0.30 6.81 -9.01
CA PRO A 67 -0.90 7.57 -9.36
C PRO A 67 -1.95 7.43 -8.26
N LYS A 68 -2.66 8.51 -8.01
CA LYS A 68 -3.77 8.48 -7.08
C LYS A 68 -4.78 7.42 -7.54
N THR A 69 -5.41 6.75 -6.62
CA THR A 69 -6.36 5.65 -6.86
C THR A 69 -5.70 4.33 -7.26
N SER A 70 -4.37 4.24 -7.17
CA SER A 70 -3.71 2.95 -7.40
C SER A 70 -4.16 1.93 -6.37
N LYS A 71 -4.25 0.67 -6.80
CA LYS A 71 -4.52 -0.42 -5.87
C LYS A 71 -3.20 -0.87 -5.27
N ILE A 72 -3.15 -0.86 -3.96
CA ILE A 72 -1.95 -1.28 -3.23
C ILE A 72 -2.23 -2.63 -2.61
N ASP A 73 -1.44 -3.63 -2.97
CA ASP A 73 -1.58 -4.96 -2.39
C ASP A 73 -0.74 -5.01 -1.12
N LEU A 74 -1.22 -5.74 -0.15
CA LEU A 74 -0.54 -5.83 1.13
C LEU A 74 -0.11 -7.26 1.42
N VAL A 75 1.06 -7.41 1.99
CA VAL A 75 1.54 -8.70 2.50
C VAL A 75 1.55 -8.58 4.02
N LEU A 76 0.78 -9.42 4.67
CA LEU A 76 0.61 -9.38 6.12
C LEU A 76 1.12 -10.65 6.76
N GLY A 77 1.47 -10.55 8.03
CA GLY A 77 1.81 -11.73 8.81
C GLY A 77 0.56 -12.45 9.26
N ASN A 78 0.64 -13.77 9.37
CA ASN A 78 -0.51 -14.57 9.79
C ASN A 78 -0.46 -14.95 11.27
N GLY A 79 0.57 -14.53 12.00
CA GLY A 79 0.70 -14.84 13.41
C GLY A 79 1.38 -16.17 13.68
N ASN A 80 1.84 -16.86 12.64
CA ASN A 80 2.50 -18.15 12.79
C ASN A 80 4.00 -18.00 12.67
N ARG A 81 4.71 -18.94 13.25
CA ARG A 81 6.16 -18.95 13.08
C ARG A 81 6.51 -19.31 11.65
N PRO A 82 7.53 -18.66 11.11
CA PRO A 82 7.99 -19.03 9.78
C PRO A 82 8.54 -20.44 9.75
#